data_2d9333682d206dff395660680b9c1eed
#
_entry.id   2d9333682d206dff395660680b9c1eed
#
_cell.length_a   1.000
_cell.length_b   1.000
_cell.length_c   1.000
_cell.angle_alpha   90.00
_cell.angle_beta   90.00
_cell.angle_gamma   90.00
#
_symmetry.space_group_name_H-M   'P 1'
#
loop_
_entity.id
_entity.type
_entity.pdbx_description
1 polymer ?
#
loop_
_entity_poly.entity_id
_entity_poly.type
_entity_poly.pdbx_seq_one_letter_code
_entity_poly.pdbx_strand_id
1 'polypeptide(L)' 'IRVNAVAPGSIFFPGGGWERRQKADPDGIAAFVARELPFGRFGAPEEVADVVTFLCSPRAQWVHGATIVVDGGQSRAF' A
#
# COMPACT_ATOMS: atom_id res chain seq x y z
N ILE A 1 -15.59 20.85 -3.21
CA ILE A 1 -14.25 20.20 -3.09
C ILE A 1 -14.41 18.96 -2.23
N ARG A 2 -13.89 17.84 -2.71
CA ARG A 2 -13.86 16.60 -1.94
C ARG A 2 -12.46 16.38 -1.38
N VAL A 3 -12.37 15.86 -0.17
CA VAL A 3 -11.11 15.54 0.48
C VAL A 3 -11.17 14.12 0.99
N ASN A 4 -10.24 13.29 0.56
CA ASN A 4 -10.10 11.91 1.00
C ASN A 4 -8.62 11.61 1.25
N ALA A 5 -8.36 10.52 1.96
CA ALA A 5 -7.00 10.08 2.27
C ALA A 5 -6.81 8.63 1.86
N VAL A 6 -5.58 8.25 1.57
CA VAL A 6 -5.18 6.85 1.43
C VAL A 6 -4.13 6.51 2.48
N ALA A 7 -4.19 5.28 2.98
CA ALA A 7 -3.24 4.77 3.96
C ALA A 7 -2.54 3.56 3.35
N PRO A 8 -1.38 3.76 2.68
CA PRO A 8 -0.66 2.66 2.06
C PRO A 8 0.00 1.76 3.12
N GLY A 9 0.13 0.48 2.77
CA GLY A 9 0.93 -0.46 3.55
C GLY A 9 2.39 -0.46 3.11
N SER A 10 3.00 -1.64 3.16
CA SER A 10 4.40 -1.82 2.78
C SER A 10 4.53 -1.85 1.25
N ILE A 11 5.08 -0.79 0.70
CA ILE A 11 5.21 -0.59 -0.75
C ILE A 11 6.67 -0.72 -1.14
N PHE A 12 6.96 -1.55 -2.14
CA PHE A 12 8.30 -1.80 -2.64
C PHE A 12 8.49 -1.05 -3.97
N PHE A 13 9.58 -0.27 -4.04
CA PHE A 13 9.94 0.44 -5.27
C PHE A 13 11.45 0.60 -5.35
N PRO A 14 12.01 0.71 -6.58
CA PRO A 14 13.45 0.89 -6.76
C PRO A 14 13.96 2.14 -6.04
N GLY A 15 15.05 1.98 -5.28
CA GLY A 15 15.63 3.06 -4.49
C GLY A 15 14.94 3.31 -3.16
N GLY A 16 13.89 2.56 -2.83
CA GLY A 16 13.16 2.72 -1.59
C GLY A 16 13.78 1.99 -0.40
N GLY A 17 13.21 2.24 0.78
CA GLY A 17 13.71 1.63 2.02
C GLY A 17 13.60 0.11 2.05
N TRP A 18 12.52 -0.44 1.51
CA TRP A 18 12.34 -1.89 1.49
C TRP A 18 13.33 -2.59 0.55
N GLU A 19 13.68 -1.97 -0.57
CA GLU A 19 14.72 -2.51 -1.44
C GLU A 19 16.07 -2.55 -0.72
N ARG A 20 16.42 -1.48 -0.02
CA ARG A 20 17.67 -1.44 0.76
C ARG A 20 17.71 -2.52 1.84
N ARG A 21 16.61 -2.70 2.56
CA ARG A 21 16.49 -3.73 3.60
C ARG A 21 16.56 -5.13 3.02
N GLN A 22 15.95 -5.36 1.86
CA GLN A 22 15.97 -6.66 1.19
C GLN A 22 17.39 -7.02 0.75
N LYS A 23 18.16 -6.05 0.24
CA LYS A 23 19.55 -6.27 -0.14
C LYS A 23 20.44 -6.56 1.06
N ALA A 24 20.18 -5.90 2.18
CA ALA A 24 20.96 -6.08 3.40
C ALA A 24 20.64 -7.39 4.13
N ASP A 25 19.37 -7.83 4.09
CA ASP A 25 18.91 -9.02 4.81
C ASP A 25 17.78 -9.72 4.04
N PRO A 26 18.11 -10.43 2.94
CA PRO A 26 17.08 -11.08 2.11
C PRO A 26 16.23 -12.08 2.88
N ASP A 27 16.85 -12.88 3.76
CA ASP A 27 16.14 -13.91 4.50
C ASP A 27 15.19 -13.31 5.54
N GLY A 28 15.61 -12.27 6.23
CA GLY A 28 14.79 -11.55 7.19
C GLY A 28 13.59 -10.88 6.53
N ILE A 29 13.79 -10.30 5.34
CA ILE A 29 12.69 -9.69 4.59
C ILE A 29 11.73 -10.75 4.08
N ALA A 30 12.21 -11.89 3.59
CA ALA A 30 11.35 -12.99 3.18
C ALA A 30 10.48 -13.49 4.35
N ALA A 31 11.06 -13.62 5.54
CA ALA A 31 10.33 -14.00 6.74
C ALA A 31 9.29 -12.95 7.13
N PHE A 32 9.64 -11.66 7.02
CA PHE A 32 8.70 -10.57 7.28
C PHE A 32 7.50 -10.63 6.33
N VAL A 33 7.75 -10.81 5.03
CA VAL A 33 6.69 -10.91 4.02
C VAL A 33 5.76 -12.07 4.33
N ALA A 34 6.32 -13.24 4.65
CA ALA A 34 5.53 -14.42 4.96
C ALA A 34 4.66 -14.23 6.20
N ARG A 35 5.17 -13.52 7.21
CA ARG A 35 4.49 -13.32 8.48
C ARG A 35 3.48 -12.18 8.45
N GLU A 36 3.83 -11.05 7.81
CA GLU A 36 3.08 -9.81 7.96
C GLU A 36 2.24 -9.41 6.75
N LEU A 37 2.53 -9.96 5.57
CA LEU A 37 1.86 -9.57 4.34
C LEU A 37 0.94 -10.70 3.85
N PRO A 38 -0.40 -10.59 4.10
CA PRO A 38 -1.32 -11.68 3.76
C PRO A 38 -1.32 -12.05 2.28
N PHE A 39 -1.04 -11.11 1.37
CA PHE A 39 -0.98 -11.39 -0.05
C PHE A 39 0.34 -12.05 -0.47
N GLY A 40 1.30 -12.20 0.45
CA GLY A 40 2.58 -12.86 0.19
C GLY A 40 3.57 -12.02 -0.60
N ARG A 41 3.35 -10.71 -0.69
CA ARG A 41 4.23 -9.79 -1.40
C ARG A 41 4.05 -8.36 -0.92
N PHE A 42 5.04 -7.51 -1.22
CA PHE A 42 4.89 -6.07 -1.09
C PHE A 42 3.88 -5.54 -2.11
N GLY A 43 3.28 -4.41 -1.81
CA GLY A 43 2.50 -3.67 -2.78
C GLY A 43 3.40 -2.89 -3.74
N ALA A 44 2.86 -2.55 -4.91
CA ALA A 44 3.52 -1.70 -5.88
C ALA A 44 2.97 -0.27 -5.80
N PRO A 45 3.79 0.76 -6.13
CA PRO A 45 3.30 2.14 -6.15
C PRO A 45 2.07 2.35 -7.01
N GLU A 46 1.97 1.63 -8.13
CA GLU A 46 0.82 1.71 -9.05
C GLU A 46 -0.47 1.29 -8.37
N GLU A 47 -0.41 0.36 -7.42
CA GLU A 47 -1.60 -0.10 -6.71
C GLU A 47 -2.18 0.98 -5.80
N VAL A 48 -1.32 1.84 -5.25
CA VAL A 48 -1.76 3.02 -4.50
C VAL A 48 -2.23 4.11 -5.47
N ALA A 49 -1.49 4.34 -6.55
CA ALA A 49 -1.81 5.36 -7.55
C ALA A 49 -3.17 5.12 -8.19
N ASP A 50 -3.54 3.86 -8.45
CA ASP A 50 -4.83 3.51 -9.03
C ASP A 50 -5.98 3.91 -8.11
N VAL A 51 -5.83 3.74 -6.80
CA VAL A 51 -6.84 4.15 -5.82
C VAL A 51 -6.95 5.68 -5.78
N VAL A 52 -5.82 6.38 -5.76
CA VAL A 52 -5.81 7.85 -5.78
C VAL A 52 -6.49 8.37 -7.05
N THR A 53 -6.17 7.79 -8.20
CA THR A 53 -6.76 8.16 -9.47
C THR A 53 -8.29 7.98 -9.45
N PHE A 54 -8.77 6.86 -8.92
CA PHE A 54 -10.20 6.63 -8.77
C PHE A 54 -10.85 7.71 -7.89
N LEU A 55 -10.25 8.00 -6.73
CA LEU A 55 -10.80 8.99 -5.80
C LEU A 55 -10.86 10.40 -6.40
N CYS A 56 -9.94 10.72 -7.30
CA CYS A 56 -9.92 12.01 -8.00
C CYS A 56 -10.84 12.04 -9.21
N SER A 57 -11.44 10.93 -9.58
CA SER A 57 -12.25 10.83 -10.81
C SER A 57 -13.71 11.15 -10.54
N PRO A 58 -14.49 11.43 -11.60
CA PRO A 58 -15.95 11.62 -11.49
C PRO A 58 -16.67 10.38 -10.95
N ARG A 59 -16.03 9.20 -11.01
CA ARG A 59 -16.63 7.98 -10.49
C ARG A 59 -16.73 7.94 -8.97
N ALA A 60 -15.99 8.82 -8.29
CA ALA A 60 -15.97 8.90 -6.83
C ALA A 60 -16.68 10.17 -6.32
N GLN A 61 -17.68 10.66 -7.03
CA GLN A 61 -18.35 11.93 -6.71
C GLN A 61 -19.00 11.95 -5.33
N TRP A 62 -19.44 10.81 -4.84
CA TRP A 62 -20.11 10.70 -3.54
C TRP A 62 -19.17 10.31 -2.41
N VAL A 63 -17.86 10.20 -2.69
CA VAL A 63 -16.83 9.84 -1.71
C VAL A 63 -16.21 11.12 -1.15
N HIS A 64 -16.39 11.35 0.13
CA HIS A 64 -15.83 12.51 0.83
C HIS A 64 -15.55 12.15 2.28
N GLY A 65 -14.39 12.54 2.78
CA GLY A 65 -13.99 12.28 4.16
C GLY A 65 -13.59 10.84 4.44
N ALA A 66 -13.33 10.06 3.38
CA ALA A 66 -12.94 8.66 3.54
C ALA A 66 -11.43 8.50 3.68
N THR A 67 -11.02 7.49 4.43
CA THR A 67 -9.65 6.99 4.44
C THR A 67 -9.68 5.58 3.87
N ILE A 68 -9.00 5.37 2.75
CA ILE A 68 -8.95 4.07 2.08
C ILE A 68 -7.62 3.41 2.43
N VAL A 69 -7.69 2.27 3.08
CA VAL A 69 -6.50 1.48 3.40
C VAL A 69 -6.11 0.65 2.18
N VAL A 70 -4.85 0.79 1.73
CA VAL A 70 -4.32 0.11 0.55
C VAL A 70 -3.07 -0.66 0.97
N ASP A 71 -3.28 -1.78 1.65
CA ASP A 71 -2.19 -2.49 2.31
C ASP A 71 -2.27 -4.03 2.17
N GLY A 72 -3.15 -4.54 1.33
CA GLY A 72 -3.29 -5.99 1.16
C GLY A 72 -3.67 -6.72 2.45
N GLY A 73 -4.33 -6.05 3.38
CA GLY A 73 -4.75 -6.63 4.65
C GLY A 73 -3.66 -6.64 5.73
N GLN A 74 -2.54 -5.98 5.50
CA GLN A 74 -1.40 -5.97 6.44
C GLN A 74 -1.79 -5.45 7.82
N SER A 75 -2.55 -4.37 7.88
CA SER A 75 -2.89 -3.72 9.15
C SER A 75 -3.94 -4.50 9.96
N ARG A 76 -4.74 -5.35 9.30
CA ARG A 76 -5.83 -6.09 9.93
C ARG A 76 -6.83 -5.19 10.67
N ALA A 77 -6.89 -3.91 10.32
CA ALA A 77 -7.81 -2.93 10.91
C ALA A 77 -9.09 -2.89 10.06
N PHE A 78 -10.10 -3.60 10.51
CA PHE A 78 -11.40 -3.64 9.84
C PHE A 78 -12.47 -2.99 10.70
#